data_d00ef0b9e52cea657403143a6955d743
#
_entry.id   d00ef0b9e52cea657403143a6955d743
#
_cell.length_a   1.000
_cell.length_b   1.000
_cell.length_c   1.000
_cell.angle_alpha   90.00
_cell.angle_beta   90.00
_cell.angle_gamma   90.00
#
_symmetry.space_group_name_H-M   'P 1'
#
loop_
_entity.id
_entity.type
_entity.pdbx_description
1 polymer ?
#
loop_
_entity_poly.entity_id
_entity_poly.type
_entity_poly.pdbx_seq_one_letter_code
_entity_poly.pdbx_strand_id
1 'polypeptide(L)'
;MPQRLLPLLALLLLLIGVNPVDAADLNLNNLSLELCSIEDPGNQPDFARPMGATCYVLSGDVENPGRKPVVDTDVFARILDASGEPILPNRTRIGSIGDVIPGVQTFALRLSVPAGTPGPFEIRNPRARGFKAPVRNLTSV
;
A
#
# COMPACT_ATOMS: atom_id res chain seq x y z
N MET A 1 52.51 0.98 -8.74
CA MET A 1 51.58 1.75 -9.60
C MET A 1 50.16 1.54 -9.06
N PRO A 2 49.73 2.42 -8.18
CA PRO A 2 48.41 2.25 -7.53
C PRO A 2 47.22 2.50 -8.45
N GLN A 3 47.42 3.08 -9.61
CA GLN A 3 46.32 3.46 -10.52
C GLN A 3 45.69 2.27 -11.29
N ARG A 4 46.34 1.12 -11.29
CA ARG A 4 45.82 -0.05 -12.02
C ARG A 4 44.94 -0.98 -11.16
N LEU A 5 44.88 -0.75 -9.86
CA LEU A 5 44.05 -1.56 -8.92
C LEU A 5 42.62 -1.04 -8.78
N LEU A 6 42.38 0.25 -9.04
CA LEU A 6 41.06 0.88 -8.94
C LEU A 6 40.02 0.31 -9.90
N PRO A 7 40.32 0.06 -11.19
CA PRO A 7 39.32 -0.51 -12.08
C PRO A 7 38.98 -1.96 -11.76
N LEU A 8 39.90 -2.71 -11.19
CA LEU A 8 39.64 -4.08 -10.75
C LEU A 8 38.73 -4.16 -9.54
N LEU A 9 38.87 -3.23 -8.60
CA LEU A 9 37.99 -3.14 -7.44
C LEU A 9 36.57 -2.72 -7.82
N ALA A 10 36.44 -1.77 -8.76
CA ALA A 10 35.15 -1.35 -9.27
C ALA A 10 34.44 -2.50 -10.04
N LEU A 11 35.17 -3.31 -10.76
CA LEU A 11 34.64 -4.46 -11.45
C LEU A 11 34.19 -5.56 -10.47
N LEU A 12 34.91 -5.74 -9.38
CA LEU A 12 34.57 -6.71 -8.34
C LEU A 12 33.29 -6.31 -7.61
N LEU A 13 33.07 -5.04 -7.37
CA LEU A 13 31.85 -4.52 -6.74
C LEU A 13 30.63 -4.68 -7.66
N LEU A 14 30.82 -4.62 -8.98
CA LEU A 14 29.76 -4.89 -9.96
C LEU A 14 29.42 -6.37 -10.05
N LEU A 15 30.34 -7.26 -9.72
CA LEU A 15 30.13 -8.71 -9.75
C LEU A 15 29.45 -9.24 -8.48
N ILE A 16 29.49 -8.50 -7.36
CA ILE A 16 28.79 -8.84 -6.12
C ILE A 16 27.30 -8.46 -6.20
N GLY A 17 26.76 -8.19 -7.37
CA GLY A 17 25.42 -7.72 -7.64
C GLY A 17 24.41 -8.06 -6.55
N VAL A 18 24.08 -7.06 -5.73
CA VAL A 18 22.93 -7.12 -4.87
C VAL A 18 21.72 -7.10 -5.80
N ASN A 19 21.04 -8.24 -5.94
CA ASN A 19 19.77 -8.25 -6.65
C ASN A 19 18.79 -7.40 -5.86
N PRO A 20 18.41 -6.20 -6.35
CA PRO A 20 17.40 -5.41 -5.66
C PRO A 20 16.11 -6.22 -5.65
N VAL A 21 15.44 -6.24 -4.49
CA VAL A 21 14.09 -6.74 -4.41
C VAL A 21 13.25 -5.90 -5.38
N ASP A 22 12.63 -6.55 -6.37
CA ASP A 22 11.88 -5.86 -7.41
C ASP A 22 10.56 -5.31 -6.85
N ALA A 23 10.64 -4.12 -6.28
CA ALA A 23 9.44 -3.38 -5.89
C ALA A 23 8.70 -2.93 -7.16
N ALA A 24 7.39 -2.99 -7.11
CA ALA A 24 6.52 -2.57 -8.20
C ALA A 24 5.48 -1.58 -7.69
N ASP A 25 5.38 -0.44 -8.37
CA ASP A 25 4.32 0.53 -8.14
C ASP A 25 3.14 0.20 -9.05
N LEU A 26 1.94 0.24 -8.47
CA LEU A 26 0.70 -0.02 -9.19
C LEU A 26 -0.14 1.25 -9.23
N ASN A 27 -0.98 1.35 -10.25
CA ASN A 27 -1.86 2.49 -10.43
C ASN A 27 -3.14 2.32 -9.62
N LEU A 28 -3.54 3.39 -8.92
CA LEU A 28 -4.82 3.46 -8.21
C LEU A 28 -5.74 4.44 -8.90
N ASN A 29 -6.99 4.04 -9.11
CA ASN A 29 -8.01 4.84 -9.77
C ASN A 29 -9.35 4.72 -9.03
N ASN A 30 -10.22 5.69 -9.26
CA ASN A 30 -11.59 5.67 -8.75
C ASN A 30 -11.67 5.50 -7.23
N LEU A 31 -10.80 6.17 -6.50
CA LEU A 31 -10.76 6.08 -5.06
C LEU A 31 -11.93 6.79 -4.42
N SER A 32 -12.52 6.16 -3.43
CA SER A 32 -13.56 6.74 -2.59
C SER A 32 -13.35 6.35 -1.13
N LEU A 33 -13.77 7.23 -0.24
CA LEU A 33 -13.77 6.99 1.20
C LEU A 33 -15.19 7.19 1.71
N GLU A 34 -15.79 6.11 2.18
CA GLU A 34 -17.19 6.10 2.60
C GLU A 34 -17.33 5.49 3.98
N LEU A 35 -18.40 5.86 4.67
CA LEU A 35 -18.75 5.21 5.92
C LEU A 35 -19.00 3.72 5.69
N CYS A 36 -18.55 2.89 6.64
CA CYS A 36 -18.88 1.47 6.61
C CYS A 36 -20.41 1.30 6.69
N SER A 37 -20.92 0.21 6.11
CA SER A 37 -22.34 -0.10 6.25
C SER A 37 -22.70 -0.34 7.71
N ILE A 38 -23.97 -0.15 8.06
CA ILE A 38 -24.46 -0.37 9.43
C ILE A 38 -24.22 -1.81 9.89
N GLU A 39 -24.27 -2.75 8.96
CA GLU A 39 -24.07 -4.16 9.22
C GLU A 39 -22.60 -4.59 9.25
N ASP A 40 -21.69 -3.68 8.92
CA ASP A 40 -20.27 -3.98 8.89
C ASP A 40 -19.78 -4.30 10.31
N PRO A 41 -19.08 -5.44 10.52
CA PRO A 41 -18.47 -5.75 11.80
C PRO A 41 -17.54 -4.66 12.31
N GLY A 42 -16.98 -3.86 11.38
CA GLY A 42 -16.16 -2.71 11.70
C GLY A 42 -16.91 -1.60 12.45
N ASN A 43 -18.22 -1.54 12.39
CA ASN A 43 -19.06 -0.59 13.13
C ASN A 43 -19.47 -1.10 14.52
N GLN A 44 -19.22 -2.36 14.81
CA GLN A 44 -19.56 -2.91 16.12
C GLN A 44 -18.52 -2.50 17.14
N PRO A 45 -18.93 -1.98 18.31
CA PRO A 45 -17.99 -1.74 19.38
C PRO A 45 -17.39 -3.06 19.87
N ASP A 46 -16.10 -3.15 19.87
CA ASP A 46 -15.39 -4.27 20.47
C ASP A 46 -14.28 -3.76 21.39
N PHE A 47 -13.67 -4.66 22.16
CA PHE A 47 -12.61 -4.30 23.09
C PHE A 47 -11.34 -3.79 22.40
N ALA A 48 -11.17 -4.04 21.13
CA ALA A 48 -9.99 -3.63 20.38
C ALA A 48 -10.14 -2.21 19.80
N ARG A 49 -11.36 -1.64 19.80
CA ARG A 49 -11.60 -0.28 19.31
C ARG A 49 -12.10 0.60 20.45
N PRO A 50 -11.41 1.75 20.66
CA PRO A 50 -11.92 2.73 21.60
C PRO A 50 -13.32 3.18 21.23
N MET A 51 -14.18 3.33 22.22
CA MET A 51 -15.48 3.97 22.02
C MET A 51 -15.28 5.32 21.36
N GLY A 52 -15.98 5.58 20.26
CA GLY A 52 -15.91 6.84 19.55
C GLY A 52 -15.13 6.81 18.24
N ALA A 53 -14.60 5.66 17.81
CA ALA A 53 -14.03 5.53 16.49
C ALA A 53 -15.14 5.30 15.44
N THR A 54 -14.96 5.91 14.26
CA THR A 54 -15.88 5.75 13.13
C THR A 54 -15.21 4.90 12.07
N CYS A 55 -15.94 3.93 11.57
CA CYS A 55 -15.45 3.03 10.51
C CYS A 55 -15.65 3.66 9.12
N TYR A 56 -14.58 3.72 8.35
CA TYR A 56 -14.60 4.12 6.94
C TYR A 56 -14.00 3.03 6.08
N VAL A 57 -14.41 2.98 4.82
CA VAL A 57 -13.85 2.08 3.81
C VAL A 57 -13.21 2.93 2.72
N LEU A 58 -11.92 2.73 2.51
CA LEU A 58 -11.22 3.22 1.32
C LEU A 58 -11.34 2.15 0.24
N SER A 59 -11.98 2.48 -0.85
CA SER A 59 -12.14 1.56 -1.97
C SER A 59 -11.67 2.20 -3.26
N GLY A 60 -11.43 1.37 -4.26
CA GLY A 60 -11.00 1.83 -5.57
C GLY A 60 -10.58 0.68 -6.46
N ASP A 61 -9.96 1.05 -7.57
CA ASP A 61 -9.40 0.11 -8.52
C ASP A 61 -7.88 0.15 -8.45
N VAL A 62 -7.27 -1.04 -8.48
CA VAL A 62 -5.82 -1.19 -8.62
C VAL A 62 -5.51 -1.86 -9.94
N GLU A 63 -4.54 -1.29 -10.66
CA GLU A 63 -4.13 -1.80 -11.95
C GLU A 63 -2.68 -2.29 -11.89
N ASN A 64 -2.50 -3.54 -12.27
CA ASN A 64 -1.19 -4.11 -12.53
C ASN A 64 -0.96 -4.14 -14.04
N PRO A 65 -0.16 -3.22 -14.59
CA PRO A 65 0.09 -3.18 -16.04
C PRO A 65 1.11 -4.22 -16.50
N GLY A 66 1.75 -4.91 -15.57
CA GLY A 66 2.76 -5.93 -15.88
C GLY A 66 2.16 -7.25 -16.32
N ARG A 67 3.02 -8.20 -16.57
CA ARG A 67 2.64 -9.56 -16.99
C ARG A 67 2.69 -10.57 -15.86
N LYS A 68 3.23 -10.18 -14.71
CA LYS A 68 3.37 -11.04 -13.53
C LYS A 68 2.55 -10.47 -12.38
N PRO A 69 2.06 -11.33 -11.47
CA PRO A 69 1.44 -10.84 -10.25
C PRO A 69 2.41 -9.99 -9.44
N VAL A 70 1.86 -9.00 -8.76
CA VAL A 70 2.55 -8.22 -7.74
C VAL A 70 2.04 -8.71 -6.39
N VAL A 71 2.96 -9.17 -5.53
CA VAL A 71 2.63 -9.81 -4.27
C VAL A 71 2.86 -8.86 -3.10
N ASP A 72 2.19 -9.14 -1.99
CA ASP A 72 2.32 -8.36 -0.74
C ASP A 72 2.12 -6.86 -0.98
N THR A 73 1.07 -6.51 -1.69
CA THR A 73 0.80 -5.13 -2.07
C THR A 73 0.16 -4.36 -0.93
N ASP A 74 0.75 -3.24 -0.60
CA ASP A 74 0.24 -2.29 0.37
C ASP A 74 -0.28 -1.03 -0.32
N VAL A 75 -1.31 -0.45 0.26
CA VAL A 75 -1.88 0.84 -0.16
C VAL A 75 -1.43 1.91 0.80
N PHE A 76 -0.96 3.02 0.25
CA PHE A 76 -0.50 4.19 0.97
C PHE A 76 -1.28 5.42 0.53
N ALA A 77 -1.63 6.27 1.45
CA ALA A 77 -2.22 7.57 1.17
C ALA A 77 -2.12 8.47 2.40
N ARG A 78 -2.15 9.76 2.18
CA ARG A 78 -2.45 10.73 3.23
C ARG A 78 -3.92 11.10 3.12
N ILE A 79 -4.64 10.91 4.19
CA ILE A 79 -6.05 11.30 4.26
C ILE A 79 -6.14 12.46 5.25
N LEU A 80 -6.61 13.59 4.75
CA LEU A 80 -6.72 14.82 5.53
C LEU A 80 -8.17 15.09 5.89
N ASP A 81 -8.39 15.61 7.10
CA ASP A 81 -9.71 16.09 7.50
C ASP A 81 -10.01 17.47 6.90
N ALA A 82 -11.16 18.03 7.24
CA ALA A 82 -11.58 19.34 6.72
C ALA A 82 -10.67 20.49 7.16
N SER A 83 -9.91 20.32 8.24
CA SER A 83 -8.94 21.32 8.70
C SER A 83 -7.54 21.13 8.11
N GLY A 84 -7.35 20.10 7.27
CA GLY A 84 -6.05 19.80 6.66
C GLY A 84 -5.14 18.92 7.51
N GLU A 85 -5.63 18.40 8.63
CA GLU A 85 -4.86 17.51 9.49
C GLU A 85 -4.98 16.05 9.06
N PRO A 86 -3.88 15.27 9.14
CA PRO A 86 -3.96 13.86 8.84
C PRO A 86 -4.87 13.10 9.83
N ILE A 87 -5.77 12.29 9.30
CA ILE A 87 -6.64 11.46 10.15
C ILE A 87 -5.91 10.22 10.71
N LEU A 88 -4.79 9.84 10.08
CA LEU A 88 -3.89 8.80 10.56
C LEU A 88 -2.52 9.43 10.83
N PRO A 89 -2.31 10.03 12.00
CA PRO A 89 -1.04 10.68 12.30
C PRO A 89 0.10 9.66 12.33
N ASN A 90 1.25 10.08 11.79
CA ASN A 90 2.48 9.27 11.72
C ASN A 90 2.36 7.99 10.90
N ARG A 91 1.33 7.88 10.07
CA ARG A 91 1.10 6.66 9.29
C ARG A 91 0.52 7.01 7.92
N THR A 92 1.21 6.56 6.87
CA THR A 92 0.72 6.67 5.50
C THR A 92 0.25 5.33 4.94
N ARG A 93 0.66 4.21 5.51
CA ARG A 93 0.20 2.89 5.12
C ARG A 93 -1.24 2.69 5.58
N ILE A 94 -2.13 2.47 4.62
CA ILE A 94 -3.54 2.23 4.91
C ILE A 94 -3.77 0.76 5.24
N GLY A 95 -3.26 -0.13 4.40
CA GLY A 95 -3.39 -1.56 4.61
C GLY A 95 -2.85 -2.38 3.46
N SER A 96 -2.97 -3.70 3.59
CA SER A 96 -2.57 -4.65 2.56
C SER A 96 -3.76 -5.10 1.74
N ILE A 97 -3.57 -5.18 0.43
CA ILE A 97 -4.56 -5.74 -0.49
C ILE A 97 -4.12 -7.09 -1.06
N GLY A 98 -2.96 -7.60 -0.58
CA GLY A 98 -2.46 -8.90 -0.98
C GLY A 98 -1.87 -8.91 -2.38
N ASP A 99 -2.16 -9.97 -3.13
CA ASP A 99 -1.62 -10.17 -4.46
C ASP A 99 -2.52 -9.54 -5.51
N VAL A 100 -1.90 -8.84 -6.45
CA VAL A 100 -2.58 -8.18 -7.56
C VAL A 100 -2.15 -8.84 -8.86
N ILE A 101 -3.06 -9.57 -9.49
CA ILE A 101 -2.81 -10.19 -10.78
C ILE A 101 -2.78 -9.12 -11.89
N PRO A 102 -2.16 -9.42 -13.05
CA PRO A 102 -2.23 -8.50 -14.19
C PRO A 102 -3.66 -8.08 -14.53
N GLY A 103 -3.83 -6.81 -14.85
CA GLY A 103 -5.14 -6.22 -15.12
C GLY A 103 -5.64 -5.34 -14.00
N VAL A 104 -6.95 -5.09 -14.00
CA VAL A 104 -7.62 -4.22 -13.04
C VAL A 104 -8.45 -5.07 -12.08
N GLN A 105 -8.33 -4.78 -10.78
CA GLN A 105 -9.19 -5.37 -9.76
C GLN A 105 -9.59 -4.32 -8.74
N THR A 106 -10.72 -4.54 -8.08
CA THR A 106 -11.19 -3.66 -7.01
C THR A 106 -10.57 -4.04 -5.69
N PHE A 107 -10.45 -3.07 -4.79
CA PHE A 107 -10.03 -3.30 -3.42
C PHE A 107 -10.88 -2.48 -2.45
N ALA A 108 -10.91 -2.90 -1.20
CA ALA A 108 -11.57 -2.19 -0.12
C ALA A 108 -10.78 -2.40 1.18
N LEU A 109 -10.48 -1.29 1.87
CA LEU A 109 -9.73 -1.32 3.13
C LEU A 109 -10.50 -0.53 4.19
N ARG A 110 -10.66 -1.13 5.35
CA ARG A 110 -11.29 -0.46 6.49
C ARG A 110 -10.30 0.38 7.25
N LEU A 111 -10.74 1.56 7.69
CA LEU A 111 -9.99 2.42 8.60
C LEU A 111 -10.87 2.83 9.77
N SER A 112 -10.22 3.01 10.92
CA SER A 112 -10.83 3.63 12.08
C SER A 112 -10.41 5.09 12.16
N VAL A 113 -11.38 5.99 12.17
CA VAL A 113 -11.17 7.43 12.26
C VAL A 113 -11.69 7.91 13.60
N PRO A 114 -10.96 8.74 14.36
CA PRO A 114 -11.46 9.26 15.62
C PRO A 114 -12.82 9.95 15.46
N ALA A 115 -13.74 9.68 16.37
CA ALA A 115 -15.05 10.32 16.35
C ALA A 115 -14.90 11.84 16.44
N GLY A 116 -15.77 12.56 15.74
CA GLY A 116 -15.72 14.01 15.72
C GLY A 116 -14.71 14.59 14.74
N THR A 117 -14.01 13.76 13.98
CA THR A 117 -13.11 14.23 12.92
C THR A 117 -13.93 14.88 11.81
N PRO A 118 -13.69 16.18 11.50
CA PRO A 118 -14.55 16.90 10.56
C PRO A 118 -14.27 16.49 9.12
N GLY A 119 -15.32 16.10 8.40
CA GLY A 119 -15.29 15.93 6.94
C GLY A 119 -15.63 17.22 6.20
N PRO A 120 -15.48 17.29 4.88
CA PRO A 120 -15.09 16.18 4.00
C PRO A 120 -13.61 15.82 4.12
N PHE A 121 -13.28 14.57 3.81
CA PHE A 121 -11.90 14.10 3.81
C PHE A 121 -11.28 14.22 2.41
N GLU A 122 -9.98 14.47 2.39
CA GLU A 122 -9.22 14.56 1.15
C GLU A 122 -8.16 13.45 1.11
N ILE A 123 -8.13 12.68 0.02
CA ILE A 123 -7.13 11.64 -0.21
C ILE A 123 -5.99 12.25 -1.01
N ARG A 124 -4.78 12.24 -0.46
CA ARG A 124 -3.58 12.77 -1.12
C ARG A 124 -2.54 11.69 -1.32
N ASN A 125 -1.85 11.78 -2.46
CA ASN A 125 -0.74 10.90 -2.81
C ASN A 125 -1.06 9.41 -2.65
N PRO A 126 -2.21 8.94 -3.18
CA PRO A 126 -2.54 7.54 -3.11
C PRO A 126 -1.57 6.74 -4.00
N ARG A 127 -1.10 5.63 -3.47
CA ARG A 127 -0.24 4.73 -4.22
C ARG A 127 -0.36 3.31 -3.68
N ALA A 128 -0.10 2.35 -4.55
CA ALA A 128 0.01 0.95 -4.16
C ALA A 128 1.39 0.46 -4.54
N ARG A 129 1.97 -0.35 -3.68
CA ARG A 129 3.30 -0.89 -3.89
C ARG A 129 3.40 -2.30 -3.35
N GLY A 130 3.95 -3.18 -4.15
CA GLY A 130 4.23 -4.55 -3.78
C GLY A 130 5.53 -5.02 -4.38
N PHE A 131 5.65 -6.33 -4.58
CA PHE A 131 6.85 -6.94 -5.11
C PHE A 131 6.48 -7.83 -6.29
N LYS A 132 7.28 -7.79 -7.35
CA LYS A 132 7.09 -8.71 -8.46
C LYS A 132 7.25 -10.14 -7.97
N ALA A 133 6.32 -11.01 -8.33
CA ALA A 133 6.39 -12.41 -7.96
C ALA A 133 7.67 -13.05 -8.51
N PRO A 134 8.47 -13.71 -7.66
CA PRO A 134 9.66 -14.41 -8.14
C PRO A 134 9.25 -15.59 -9.02
N VAL A 135 10.01 -15.81 -10.10
CA VAL A 135 9.76 -16.90 -11.06
C VAL A 135 9.85 -18.28 -10.40
N ARG A 136 10.43 -18.36 -9.21
CA ARG A 136 10.70 -19.62 -8.51
C ARG A 136 9.51 -20.21 -7.77
N ASN A 137 8.42 -19.51 -7.64
CA ASN A 137 7.28 -20.00 -6.84
C ASN A 137 6.59 -21.19 -7.47
N LEU A 138 6.94 -21.54 -8.69
CA LEU A 138 6.38 -22.68 -9.39
C LEU A 138 6.96 -24.02 -8.95
N THR A 139 8.03 -24.03 -8.17
CA THR A 139 8.74 -25.25 -7.80
C THR A 139 8.70 -25.58 -6.31
N SER A 140 8.09 -24.75 -5.52
CA SER A 140 7.89 -25.01 -4.09
C SER A 140 6.61 -25.84 -3.91
N VAL A 141 6.69 -27.07 -4.28
CA VAL A 141 5.65 -28.06 -3.98
C VAL A 141 6.16 -28.94 -2.87
#